data_ac469b5394212739daf4454acd7ba8f7
#
_entry.id   ac469b5394212739daf4454acd7ba8f7
#
_cell.length_a   1.000
_cell.length_b   1.000
_cell.length_c   1.000
_cell.angle_alpha   90.00
_cell.angle_beta   90.00
_cell.angle_gamma   90.00
#
_symmetry.space_group_name_H-M   'P 1'
#
loop_
_entity.id
_entity.type
_entity.pdbx_description
1 polymer ?
#
loop_
_entity_poly.entity_id
_entity_poly.type
_entity_poly.pdbx_seq_one_letter_code
_entity_poly.pdbx_strand_id
1 'polypeptide(L)'
;DARTILQSQGYDLLLPSDYIVVMDTLLSEDTKVLWCCNNKGPMRRDVIVYTYPYTDVKAFTADKLNAKRDAVLSKLITGSVEGSFMGTEYKIMPPQLRTILVQDSAQAYEVRGLWKIMNGEAMGGPYVSHTRLDHVNGRVVTIETFLYAAGQKKRNALRQNEAILYTLTLPEDKVLAK
;
A
#
# COMPACT_ATOMS: atom_id res chain seq x y z
N ASP A 1 -2.83 -9.10 16.18
CA ASP A 1 -2.15 -9.25 14.88
C ASP A 1 -2.80 -8.35 13.82
N ALA A 2 -2.17 -8.25 12.66
CA ALA A 2 -2.64 -7.39 11.56
C ALA A 2 -4.07 -7.72 11.11
N ARG A 3 -4.41 -8.99 11.03
CA ARG A 3 -5.73 -9.45 10.60
C ARG A 3 -6.81 -9.00 11.58
N THR A 4 -6.58 -9.16 12.88
CA THR A 4 -7.51 -8.69 13.92
C THR A 4 -7.75 -7.19 13.83
N ILE A 5 -6.70 -6.40 13.62
CA ILE A 5 -6.80 -4.95 13.45
C ILE A 5 -7.67 -4.61 12.23
N LEU A 6 -7.44 -5.26 11.09
CA LEU A 6 -8.21 -5.00 9.87
C LEU A 6 -9.68 -5.45 10.03
N GLN A 7 -9.91 -6.60 10.65
CA GLN A 7 -11.26 -7.10 10.89
C GLN A 7 -12.09 -6.17 11.78
N SER A 8 -11.45 -5.50 12.75
CA SER A 8 -12.14 -4.50 13.58
C SER A 8 -12.65 -3.29 12.77
N GLN A 9 -12.09 -3.09 11.58
CA GLN A 9 -12.49 -2.03 10.64
C GLN A 9 -13.40 -2.53 9.52
N GLY A 10 -13.76 -3.82 9.53
CA GLY A 10 -14.59 -4.45 8.50
C GLY A 10 -13.82 -5.01 7.31
N TYR A 11 -12.49 -4.94 7.31
CA TYR A 11 -11.62 -5.48 6.25
C TYR A 11 -11.05 -6.84 6.63
N ASP A 12 -10.54 -7.58 5.65
CA ASP A 12 -9.77 -8.80 5.88
C ASP A 12 -8.60 -8.89 4.89
N LEU A 13 -7.55 -9.60 5.30
CA LEU A 13 -6.33 -9.75 4.52
C LEU A 13 -5.64 -11.06 4.89
N LEU A 14 -5.20 -11.80 3.89
CA LEU A 14 -4.36 -12.98 4.09
C LEU A 14 -2.89 -12.54 4.08
N LEU A 15 -2.35 -12.31 5.26
CA LEU A 15 -0.97 -11.93 5.45
C LEU A 15 -0.19 -13.13 6.01
N PRO A 16 0.97 -13.52 5.41
CA PRO A 16 1.80 -14.58 5.95
C PRO A 16 2.20 -14.33 7.41
N SER A 17 2.34 -15.41 8.18
CA SER A 17 2.60 -15.34 9.63
C SER A 17 3.96 -14.77 10.02
N ASP A 18 4.87 -14.63 9.06
CA ASP A 18 6.19 -14.04 9.25
C ASP A 18 6.21 -12.51 9.10
N TYR A 19 5.05 -11.88 8.80
CA TYR A 19 4.88 -10.44 8.87
C TYR A 19 4.55 -9.99 10.28
N ILE A 20 5.17 -8.90 10.70
CA ILE A 20 4.92 -8.25 11.99
C ILE A 20 4.28 -6.88 11.77
N VAL A 21 3.45 -6.46 12.72
CA VAL A 21 2.90 -5.10 12.74
C VAL A 21 3.99 -4.14 13.19
N VAL A 22 4.32 -3.18 12.33
CA VAL A 22 5.26 -2.09 12.63
C VAL A 22 4.52 -0.92 13.26
N MET A 23 3.33 -0.61 12.72
CA MET A 23 2.55 0.54 13.14
C MET A 23 1.07 0.35 12.86
N ASP A 24 0.22 0.75 13.80
CA ASP A 24 -1.22 0.93 13.66
C ASP A 24 -1.55 2.31 14.24
N THR A 25 -1.87 3.28 13.39
CA THR A 25 -1.99 4.68 13.82
C THR A 25 -2.98 5.49 12.98
N LEU A 26 -3.43 6.60 13.55
CA LEU A 26 -4.03 7.70 12.81
C LEU A 26 -2.92 8.65 12.39
N LEU A 27 -2.69 8.78 11.09
CA LEU A 27 -1.70 9.69 10.54
C LEU A 27 -2.20 11.14 10.54
N SER A 28 -3.51 11.31 10.45
CA SER A 28 -4.28 12.55 10.56
C SER A 28 -5.66 12.22 11.10
N GLU A 29 -6.52 13.23 11.29
CA GLU A 29 -7.90 13.03 11.78
C GLU A 29 -8.70 12.03 10.94
N ASP A 30 -8.38 11.92 9.65
CA ASP A 30 -9.16 11.15 8.68
C ASP A 30 -8.40 9.97 8.04
N THR A 31 -7.08 9.89 8.20
CA THR A 31 -6.25 8.87 7.54
C THR A 31 -5.73 7.86 8.56
N LYS A 32 -6.20 6.63 8.45
CA LYS A 32 -5.72 5.50 9.26
C LYS A 32 -4.71 4.67 8.48
N VAL A 33 -3.68 4.19 9.17
CA VAL A 33 -2.59 3.39 8.58
C VAL A 33 -2.31 2.17 9.42
N LEU A 34 -2.21 1.02 8.77
CA LEU A 34 -1.62 -0.21 9.29
C LEU A 34 -0.41 -0.55 8.44
N TRP A 35 0.75 -0.64 9.06
CA TRP A 35 2.01 -1.00 8.40
C TRP A 35 2.55 -2.29 8.97
N CYS A 36 2.82 -3.26 8.09
CA CYS A 36 3.41 -4.55 8.41
C CYS A 36 4.69 -4.77 7.61
N CYS A 37 5.62 -5.51 8.16
CA CYS A 37 6.82 -5.88 7.41
C CYS A 37 7.26 -7.32 7.70
N ASN A 38 7.97 -7.88 6.72
CA ASN A 38 8.80 -9.07 6.87
C ASN A 38 10.25 -8.66 6.58
N ASN A 39 11.09 -8.69 7.59
CA ASN A 39 12.51 -8.34 7.50
C ASN A 39 13.42 -9.57 7.68
N LYS A 40 12.87 -10.77 7.56
CA LYS A 40 13.65 -12.00 7.61
C LYS A 40 14.40 -12.21 6.28
N GLY A 41 15.70 -12.47 6.39
CA GLY A 41 16.56 -12.67 5.23
C GLY A 41 17.11 -11.38 4.61
N PRO A 42 17.65 -11.46 3.39
CA PRO A 42 18.36 -10.34 2.76
C PRO A 42 17.45 -9.28 2.16
N MET A 43 16.15 -9.52 2.14
CA MET A 43 15.16 -8.64 1.51
C MET A 43 14.09 -8.23 2.51
N ARG A 44 13.92 -6.92 2.68
CA ARG A 44 12.80 -6.36 3.43
C ARG A 44 11.58 -6.24 2.53
N ARG A 45 10.45 -6.73 3.00
CA ARG A 45 9.15 -6.70 2.33
C ARG A 45 8.16 -5.98 3.24
N ASP A 46 7.51 -4.97 2.71
CA ASP A 46 6.55 -4.17 3.46
C ASP A 46 5.17 -4.25 2.83
N VAL A 47 4.14 -4.23 3.67
CA VAL A 47 2.73 -4.13 3.28
C VAL A 47 2.09 -3.05 4.12
N ILE A 48 1.50 -2.05 3.48
CA ILE A 48 0.78 -0.96 4.14
C ILE A 48 -0.66 -0.94 3.66
N VAL A 49 -1.59 -0.80 4.60
CA VAL A 49 -3.00 -0.50 4.31
C VAL A 49 -3.30 0.88 4.89
N TYR A 50 -3.83 1.78 4.07
CA TYR A 50 -4.30 3.07 4.57
C TYR A 50 -5.67 3.42 4.00
N THR A 51 -6.45 4.11 4.82
CA THR A 51 -7.82 4.48 4.50
C THR A 51 -8.06 5.96 4.77
N TYR A 52 -8.87 6.58 3.92
CA TYR A 52 -9.27 7.98 4.06
C TYR A 52 -10.67 8.20 3.47
N PRO A 53 -11.38 9.28 3.83
CA PRO A 53 -12.73 9.53 3.33
C PRO A 53 -12.77 9.69 1.81
N TYR A 54 -13.79 9.13 1.18
CA TYR A 54 -14.11 9.39 -0.22
C TYR A 54 -14.93 10.67 -0.33
N THR A 55 -14.29 11.77 -0.71
CA THR A 55 -14.89 13.11 -0.79
C THR A 55 -14.75 13.76 -2.17
N ASP A 56 -14.00 13.13 -3.08
CA ASP A 56 -13.70 13.65 -4.41
C ASP A 56 -13.95 12.57 -5.46
N VAL A 57 -14.82 12.86 -6.42
CA VAL A 57 -15.10 11.95 -7.56
C VAL A 57 -13.86 11.66 -8.41
N LYS A 58 -12.84 12.51 -8.36
CA LYS A 58 -11.55 12.33 -9.04
C LYS A 58 -10.50 11.61 -8.19
N ALA A 59 -10.88 11.06 -7.04
CA ALA A 59 -9.95 10.40 -6.10
C ALA A 59 -9.10 9.30 -6.75
N PHE A 60 -9.59 8.65 -7.79
CA PHE A 60 -8.92 7.53 -8.46
C PHE A 60 -8.12 7.91 -9.72
N THR A 61 -7.88 9.18 -9.96
CA THR A 61 -6.93 9.61 -10.99
C THR A 61 -5.50 9.35 -10.55
N ALA A 62 -4.59 9.17 -11.51
CA ALA A 62 -3.17 8.93 -11.21
C ALA A 62 -2.56 10.03 -10.33
N ASP A 63 -2.86 11.30 -10.64
CA ASP A 63 -2.34 12.44 -9.88
C ASP A 63 -2.80 12.41 -8.43
N LYS A 64 -4.09 12.12 -8.18
CA LYS A 64 -4.66 12.06 -6.83
C LYS A 64 -4.12 10.87 -6.03
N LEU A 65 -4.03 9.69 -6.65
CA LEU A 65 -3.48 8.50 -6.01
C LEU A 65 -2.00 8.68 -5.67
N ASN A 66 -1.20 9.20 -6.59
CA ASN A 66 0.22 9.46 -6.37
C ASN A 66 0.44 10.53 -5.29
N ALA A 67 -0.33 11.61 -5.33
CA ALA A 67 -0.24 12.67 -4.32
C ALA A 67 -0.60 12.17 -2.92
N LYS A 68 -1.64 11.35 -2.79
CA LYS A 68 -2.03 10.75 -1.50
C LYS A 68 -0.97 9.77 -0.99
N ARG A 69 -0.44 8.93 -1.87
CA ARG A 69 0.67 8.04 -1.55
C ARG A 69 1.86 8.80 -0.98
N ASP A 70 2.31 9.84 -1.68
CA ASP A 70 3.45 10.64 -1.24
C ASP A 70 3.18 11.34 0.10
N ALA A 71 1.97 11.86 0.30
CA ALA A 71 1.57 12.49 1.56
C ALA A 71 1.59 11.50 2.74
N VAL A 72 1.15 10.26 2.53
CA VAL A 72 1.13 9.23 3.56
C VAL A 72 2.53 8.70 3.84
N LEU A 73 3.25 8.25 2.81
CA LEU A 73 4.52 7.55 2.99
C LEU A 73 5.67 8.48 3.40
N SER A 74 5.65 9.74 2.99
CA SER A 74 6.65 10.72 3.43
C SER A 74 6.62 10.99 4.93
N LYS A 75 5.44 10.89 5.55
CA LYS A 75 5.28 11.04 7.00
C LYS A 75 5.63 9.77 7.77
N LEU A 76 5.35 8.61 7.20
CA LEU A 76 5.56 7.32 7.86
C LEU A 76 6.99 6.85 7.79
N ILE A 77 7.66 7.05 6.67
CA ILE A 77 8.96 6.45 6.37
C ILE A 77 9.97 7.56 6.13
N THR A 78 10.83 7.74 7.12
CA THR A 78 11.97 8.66 7.06
C THR A 78 13.25 7.87 6.74
N GLY A 79 14.19 8.50 6.05
CA GLY A 79 15.52 7.94 5.85
C GLY A 79 16.43 8.18 7.06
N SER A 80 17.69 7.72 6.96
CA SER A 80 18.70 7.89 8.01
C SER A 80 19.24 9.31 8.12
N VAL A 81 19.13 10.09 7.04
CA VAL A 81 19.54 11.50 7.02
C VAL A 81 18.37 12.36 7.50
N GLU A 82 18.65 13.34 8.36
CA GLU A 82 17.64 14.29 8.83
C GLU A 82 16.95 15.01 7.65
N GLY A 83 15.63 15.06 7.70
CA GLY A 83 14.82 15.67 6.62
C GLY A 83 14.64 14.78 5.39
N SER A 84 15.18 13.54 5.39
CA SER A 84 14.95 12.58 4.33
C SER A 84 13.65 11.78 4.55
N PHE A 85 13.00 11.37 3.47
CA PHE A 85 11.72 10.65 3.52
C PHE A 85 11.49 9.83 2.26
N MET A 86 10.57 8.86 2.34
CA MET A 86 10.15 8.09 1.18
C MET A 86 9.28 8.94 0.25
N GLY A 87 9.63 8.93 -1.02
CA GLY A 87 8.84 9.49 -2.12
C GLY A 87 8.73 8.54 -3.29
N THR A 88 8.22 9.05 -4.39
CA THR A 88 8.03 8.31 -5.64
C THR A 88 9.03 8.78 -6.69
N GLU A 89 9.59 7.85 -7.45
CA GLU A 89 10.41 8.15 -8.63
C GLU A 89 9.49 8.45 -9.82
N TYR A 90 9.48 9.71 -10.27
CA TYR A 90 8.62 10.14 -11.38
C TYR A 90 9.36 10.27 -12.71
N LYS A 91 10.69 10.36 -12.71
CA LYS A 91 11.48 10.70 -13.90
C LYS A 91 11.96 9.47 -14.66
N ILE A 92 12.55 8.51 -13.95
CA ILE A 92 13.18 7.33 -14.57
C ILE A 92 12.10 6.34 -15.03
N MET A 93 11.14 6.06 -14.16
CA MET A 93 10.01 5.20 -14.45
C MET A 93 8.76 5.78 -13.79
N PRO A 94 8.01 6.64 -14.50
CA PRO A 94 6.77 7.20 -13.97
C PRO A 94 5.79 6.11 -13.55
N PRO A 95 5.05 6.29 -12.44
CA PRO A 95 4.05 5.34 -12.01
C PRO A 95 3.00 5.07 -13.09
N GLN A 96 2.63 3.80 -13.26
CA GLN A 96 1.66 3.35 -14.24
C GLN A 96 0.36 2.97 -13.54
N LEU A 97 -0.74 3.63 -13.90
CA LEU A 97 -2.09 3.33 -13.43
C LEU A 97 -2.81 2.43 -14.42
N ARG A 98 -3.46 1.38 -13.93
CA ARG A 98 -4.42 0.60 -14.70
C ARG A 98 -5.59 0.15 -13.82
N THR A 99 -6.74 -0.08 -14.44
CA THR A 99 -7.88 -0.71 -13.78
C THR A 99 -7.74 -2.22 -13.84
N ILE A 100 -7.97 -2.89 -12.72
CA ILE A 100 -7.97 -4.35 -12.60
C ILE A 100 -9.25 -4.83 -11.93
N LEU A 101 -9.52 -6.13 -12.01
CA LEU A 101 -10.57 -6.79 -11.26
C LEU A 101 -9.96 -7.62 -10.13
N VAL A 102 -10.55 -7.51 -8.96
CA VAL A 102 -10.19 -8.27 -7.76
C VAL A 102 -11.46 -8.89 -7.17
N GLN A 103 -11.34 -9.89 -6.30
CA GLN A 103 -12.50 -10.52 -5.65
C GLN A 103 -13.58 -10.92 -6.68
N ASP A 104 -13.16 -11.57 -7.76
CA ASP A 104 -13.96 -12.04 -8.92
C ASP A 104 -14.51 -10.92 -9.81
N SER A 105 -14.97 -9.80 -9.28
CA SER A 105 -15.65 -8.77 -10.09
C SER A 105 -15.51 -7.34 -9.59
N ALA A 106 -14.82 -7.13 -8.46
CA ALA A 106 -14.66 -5.79 -7.90
C ALA A 106 -13.57 -5.01 -8.64
N GLN A 107 -13.86 -3.75 -8.96
CA GLN A 107 -12.90 -2.87 -9.60
C GLN A 107 -11.86 -2.36 -8.59
N ALA A 108 -10.60 -2.41 -8.98
CA ALA A 108 -9.50 -1.79 -8.27
C ALA A 108 -8.61 -1.00 -9.23
N TYR A 109 -7.94 0.00 -8.68
CA TYR A 109 -6.97 0.83 -9.40
C TYR A 109 -5.57 0.43 -8.96
N GLU A 110 -4.81 -0.19 -9.87
CA GLU A 110 -3.45 -0.61 -9.61
C GLU A 110 -2.47 0.47 -10.07
N VAL A 111 -1.54 0.85 -9.19
CA VAL A 111 -0.39 1.68 -9.54
C VAL A 111 0.88 0.89 -9.31
N ARG A 112 1.75 0.87 -10.33
CA ARG A 112 3.08 0.25 -10.28
C ARG A 112 4.12 1.31 -10.52
N GLY A 113 5.15 1.35 -9.67
CA GLY A 113 6.21 2.35 -9.79
C GLY A 113 7.44 2.00 -8.97
N LEU A 114 8.29 3.00 -8.81
CA LEU A 114 9.48 2.93 -7.99
C LEU A 114 9.38 3.95 -6.86
N TRP A 115 9.71 3.52 -5.64
CA TRP A 115 9.94 4.40 -4.51
C TRP A 115 11.41 4.76 -4.40
N LYS A 116 11.71 5.90 -3.80
CA LYS A 116 13.07 6.33 -3.47
C LYS A 116 13.08 7.16 -2.21
N ILE A 117 14.23 7.23 -1.56
CA ILE A 117 14.46 8.20 -0.49
C ILE A 117 14.79 9.56 -1.10
N MET A 118 14.02 10.56 -0.68
CA MET A 118 14.21 11.97 -1.03
C MET A 118 15.14 12.63 -0.02
N ASN A 119 16.05 13.48 -0.50
CA ASN A 119 16.97 14.26 0.33
C ASN A 119 17.85 13.43 1.27
N GLY A 120 18.20 12.23 0.87
CA GLY A 120 18.96 11.29 1.69
C GLY A 120 19.79 10.31 0.88
N GLU A 121 19.96 9.14 1.46
CA GLU A 121 20.72 8.05 0.83
C GLU A 121 20.12 7.59 -0.51
N ALA A 122 20.98 7.10 -1.40
CA ALA A 122 20.57 6.50 -2.67
C ALA A 122 19.94 5.12 -2.43
N MET A 123 18.66 5.11 -2.10
CA MET A 123 17.90 3.92 -1.73
C MET A 123 16.53 3.96 -2.40
N GLY A 124 16.10 2.84 -2.96
CA GLY A 124 14.82 2.72 -3.63
C GLY A 124 14.49 1.28 -3.99
N GLY A 125 13.33 1.10 -4.59
CA GLY A 125 12.86 -0.21 -5.03
C GLY A 125 11.47 -0.14 -5.69
N PRO A 126 10.93 -1.30 -6.09
CA PRO A 126 9.61 -1.36 -6.69
C PRO A 126 8.50 -1.25 -5.63
N TYR A 127 7.36 -0.71 -6.06
CA TYR A 127 6.10 -0.80 -5.31
C TYR A 127 4.93 -1.11 -6.24
N VAL A 128 3.90 -1.71 -5.66
CA VAL A 128 2.60 -1.92 -6.29
C VAL A 128 1.52 -1.58 -5.27
N SER A 129 0.51 -0.83 -5.69
CA SER A 129 -0.65 -0.53 -4.85
C SER A 129 -1.95 -0.90 -5.55
N HIS A 130 -2.94 -1.33 -4.77
CA HIS A 130 -4.32 -1.49 -5.18
C HIS A 130 -5.19 -0.55 -4.36
N THR A 131 -6.00 0.26 -5.03
CA THR A 131 -6.93 1.20 -4.39
C THR A 131 -8.36 0.87 -4.79
N ARG A 132 -9.25 0.80 -3.79
CA ARG A 132 -10.66 0.50 -3.97
C ARG A 132 -11.53 1.48 -3.20
N LEU A 133 -12.78 1.62 -3.63
CA LEU A 133 -13.81 2.32 -2.87
C LEU A 133 -14.53 1.31 -1.95
N ASP A 134 -14.49 1.59 -0.66
CA ASP A 134 -15.37 0.96 0.34
C ASP A 134 -16.70 1.72 0.33
N HIS A 135 -17.68 1.19 -0.39
CA HIS A 135 -19.01 1.81 -0.52
C HIS A 135 -19.79 1.81 0.78
N VAL A 136 -19.56 0.83 1.65
CA VAL A 136 -20.29 0.70 2.93
C VAL A 136 -19.90 1.82 3.88
N ASN A 137 -18.62 2.16 3.97
CA ASN A 137 -18.11 3.15 4.91
C ASN A 137 -17.77 4.50 4.25
N GLY A 138 -17.94 4.63 2.92
CA GLY A 138 -17.60 5.85 2.19
C GLY A 138 -16.12 6.22 2.26
N ARG A 139 -15.23 5.21 2.18
CA ARG A 139 -13.78 5.38 2.33
C ARG A 139 -13.03 4.86 1.10
N VAL A 140 -11.92 5.51 0.82
CA VAL A 140 -10.91 4.98 -0.09
C VAL A 140 -9.97 4.09 0.70
N VAL A 141 -9.73 2.88 0.21
CA VAL A 141 -8.84 1.89 0.83
C VAL A 141 -7.71 1.58 -0.13
N THR A 142 -6.49 1.81 0.29
CA THR A 142 -5.28 1.44 -0.47
C THR A 142 -4.47 0.41 0.28
N ILE A 143 -4.10 -0.66 -0.39
CA ILE A 143 -3.08 -1.61 0.05
C ILE A 143 -1.88 -1.49 -0.87
N GLU A 144 -0.70 -1.36 -0.30
CA GLU A 144 0.55 -1.23 -1.05
C GLU A 144 1.59 -2.20 -0.53
N THR A 145 2.37 -2.79 -1.43
CA THR A 145 3.61 -3.48 -1.10
C THR A 145 4.79 -2.78 -1.74
N PHE A 146 5.88 -2.68 -1.00
CA PHE A 146 7.16 -2.21 -1.51
C PHE A 146 8.31 -3.07 -0.98
N LEU A 147 9.37 -3.17 -1.76
CA LEU A 147 10.52 -4.01 -1.47
C LEU A 147 11.79 -3.18 -1.39
N TYR A 148 12.67 -3.58 -0.47
CA TYR A 148 14.05 -3.15 -0.46
C TYR A 148 14.99 -4.36 -0.41
N ALA A 149 15.89 -4.44 -1.41
CA ALA A 149 16.95 -5.46 -1.45
C ALA A 149 18.06 -4.99 -2.37
N ALA A 150 19.08 -4.36 -1.81
CA ALA A 150 20.24 -3.91 -2.59
C ALA A 150 20.90 -5.10 -3.29
N GLY A 151 21.08 -4.99 -4.62
CA GLY A 151 21.74 -6.02 -5.42
C GLY A 151 21.01 -7.36 -5.59
N GLN A 152 19.78 -7.48 -5.07
CA GLN A 152 18.99 -8.72 -5.17
C GLN A 152 17.97 -8.66 -6.31
N LYS A 153 17.66 -9.82 -6.91
CA LYS A 153 16.57 -9.95 -7.89
C LYS A 153 15.22 -9.89 -7.17
N LYS A 154 14.42 -8.87 -7.44
CA LYS A 154 13.17 -8.56 -6.72
C LYS A 154 11.92 -9.17 -7.34
N ARG A 155 11.97 -9.67 -8.58
CA ARG A 155 10.80 -10.05 -9.36
C ARG A 155 9.90 -11.08 -8.67
N ASN A 156 10.48 -12.18 -8.15
CA ASN A 156 9.70 -13.23 -7.50
C ASN A 156 9.11 -12.78 -6.18
N ALA A 157 9.88 -12.04 -5.39
CA ALA A 157 9.40 -11.50 -4.13
C ALA A 157 8.28 -10.47 -4.34
N LEU A 158 8.38 -9.63 -5.36
CA LEU A 158 7.32 -8.70 -5.70
C LEU A 158 6.03 -9.44 -6.07
N ARG A 159 6.11 -10.49 -6.91
CA ARG A 159 4.95 -11.31 -7.27
C ARG A 159 4.30 -11.99 -6.07
N GLN A 160 5.08 -12.50 -5.12
CA GLN A 160 4.55 -13.07 -3.88
C GLN A 160 3.79 -12.03 -3.06
N ASN A 161 4.34 -10.82 -2.96
CA ASN A 161 3.70 -9.73 -2.23
C ASN A 161 2.48 -9.18 -2.97
N GLU A 162 2.50 -9.13 -4.29
CA GLU A 162 1.32 -8.77 -5.09
C GLU A 162 0.15 -9.73 -4.82
N ALA A 163 0.41 -11.02 -4.65
CA ALA A 163 -0.62 -11.98 -4.30
C ALA A 163 -1.34 -11.62 -2.98
N ILE A 164 -0.64 -11.03 -2.03
CA ILE A 164 -1.24 -10.52 -0.78
C ILE A 164 -2.25 -9.42 -1.09
N LEU A 165 -1.94 -8.50 -2.00
CA LEU A 165 -2.83 -7.39 -2.35
C LEU A 165 -4.19 -7.87 -2.86
N TYR A 166 -4.22 -8.96 -3.64
CA TYR A 166 -5.46 -9.54 -4.15
C TYR A 166 -6.34 -10.17 -3.07
N THR A 167 -5.79 -10.46 -1.88
CA THR A 167 -6.56 -11.05 -0.79
C THR A 167 -7.32 -10.03 0.07
N LEU A 168 -7.10 -8.73 -0.16
CA LEU A 168 -7.83 -7.70 0.56
C LEU A 168 -9.34 -7.83 0.30
N THR A 169 -10.10 -7.99 1.36
CA THR A 169 -11.56 -8.10 1.33
C THR A 169 -12.18 -6.90 2.01
N LEU A 170 -13.11 -6.25 1.32
CA LEU A 170 -13.92 -5.13 1.84
C LEU A 170 -15.28 -5.64 2.32
N PRO A 171 -16.04 -4.85 3.11
CA PRO A 171 -17.36 -5.28 3.60
C PRO A 171 -18.31 -5.74 2.51
N GLU A 172 -18.35 -5.05 1.37
CA GLU A 172 -19.22 -5.37 0.24
C GLU A 172 -18.89 -6.72 -0.43
N ASP A 173 -17.63 -7.14 -0.44
CA ASP A 173 -17.22 -8.42 -1.02
C ASP A 173 -17.84 -9.62 -0.29
N LYS A 174 -18.11 -9.47 1.01
CA LYS A 174 -18.74 -10.50 1.84
C LYS A 174 -20.24 -10.67 1.57
N VAL A 175 -20.89 -9.64 1.03
CA VAL A 175 -22.32 -9.66 0.68
C VAL A 175 -22.53 -10.38 -0.64
N LEU A 176 -21.62 -10.22 -1.59
CA LEU A 176 -21.71 -10.81 -2.92
C LEU A 176 -21.31 -12.30 -2.95
N ALA A 177 -20.62 -12.80 -1.93
CA ALA A 177 -20.18 -14.19 -1.80
C ALA A 177 -21.24 -15.13 -1.19
N LYS A 178 -22.46 -14.62 -0.89
CA LYS A 178 -23.62 -15.38 -0.39
C LYS A 178 -24.64 -15.56 -1.52
#